data_8ebd8c0bdbe4f7b6f4995fce7cd032a4
#
_entry.id   8ebd8c0bdbe4f7b6f4995fce7cd032a4
#
_cell.length_a   1.000
_cell.length_b   1.000
_cell.length_c   1.000
_cell.angle_alpha   90.00
_cell.angle_beta   90.00
_cell.angle_gamma   90.00
#
_symmetry.space_group_name_H-M   'P 1'
#
loop_
_entity.id
_entity.type
_entity.pdbx_description
1 polymer ?
#
loop_
_entity_poly.entity_id
_entity_poly.type
_entity_poly.pdbx_seq_one_letter_code
_entity_poly.pdbx_strand_id
1 'polypeptide(L)'
;MLTTRQPVFRKFWHAVMPLTELADGPRPFTLLGENIVLFLDENGAPAALKDRCCHRTAKLSKGWCPKEGDLRGKLQCGYHGWTYDRNGRVVHIPQYGAERAIPADYRTPAYHCTARYGYAWVALDEPIADLPQIPEFDDPAYRTIFQFYETWDTSPMRALENSFDNSHFSFVHRATFGVAAQPAPSKYEIVESETGFYAQTTIPAANPVKFQRISGVTDEVTTRHMRNAYFLPFSRRLDIEYPSGIRHIIINCFTPIDDGRMQLCQWLFRNDTEADCAAQMLIDFDDEITREDKDILESTDPDAAIDPRRRGVEYSMDSDRPGMLIRKKLFELLRRSGEEEIHRGSVPPA
;
A
#
# COMPACT_ATOMS: atom_id res chain seq x y z
N MET A 1 -15.42 4.08 8.58
CA MET A 1 -15.40 4.69 7.20
C MET A 1 -15.40 3.59 6.17
N LEU A 2 -16.31 3.65 5.20
CA LEU A 2 -16.31 2.76 4.04
C LEU A 2 -15.43 3.37 2.95
N THR A 3 -14.24 2.82 2.76
CA THR A 3 -13.18 3.37 1.90
C THR A 3 -13.60 3.43 0.43
N THR A 4 -14.34 2.41 -0.04
CA THR A 4 -14.82 2.33 -1.43
C THR A 4 -15.91 3.36 -1.75
N ARG A 5 -16.51 3.95 -0.72
CA ARG A 5 -17.60 4.93 -0.85
C ARG A 5 -17.11 6.38 -0.77
N GLN A 6 -15.79 6.58 -0.68
CA GLN A 6 -15.18 7.92 -0.65
C GLN A 6 -14.49 8.21 -1.98
N PRO A 7 -15.13 8.96 -2.89
CA PRO A 7 -14.61 9.24 -4.23
C PRO A 7 -13.21 9.87 -4.23
N VAL A 8 -12.87 10.67 -3.22
CA VAL A 8 -11.57 11.35 -3.16
C VAL A 8 -10.39 10.37 -3.16
N PHE A 9 -10.53 9.16 -2.59
CA PHE A 9 -9.44 8.19 -2.56
C PHE A 9 -9.09 7.63 -3.94
N ARG A 10 -10.01 7.71 -4.90
CA ARG A 10 -9.76 7.34 -6.30
C ARG A 10 -8.74 8.25 -7.00
N LYS A 11 -8.55 9.47 -6.45
CA LYS A 11 -7.64 10.51 -6.96
C LYS A 11 -6.24 10.46 -6.34
N PHE A 12 -5.91 9.39 -5.63
CA PHE A 12 -4.58 9.18 -5.08
C PHE A 12 -3.89 8.00 -5.75
N TRP A 13 -2.57 8.04 -5.72
CA TRP A 13 -1.74 6.92 -6.14
C TRP A 13 -1.74 5.83 -5.08
N HIS A 14 -2.01 4.60 -5.50
CA HIS A 14 -1.95 3.40 -4.68
C HIS A 14 -0.91 2.44 -5.28
N ALA A 15 0.02 1.94 -4.46
CA ALA A 15 0.92 0.86 -4.85
C ALA A 15 0.09 -0.42 -4.98
N VAL A 16 -0.04 -0.96 -6.20
CA VAL A 16 -0.97 -2.06 -6.46
C VAL A 16 -0.28 -3.40 -6.44
N MET A 17 0.83 -3.55 -7.15
CA MET A 17 1.60 -4.80 -7.17
C MET A 17 3.04 -4.59 -7.61
N PRO A 18 3.98 -5.48 -7.23
CA PRO A 18 5.33 -5.49 -7.76
C PRO A 18 5.32 -5.63 -9.28
N LEU A 19 6.23 -4.92 -9.96
CA LEU A 19 6.36 -5.02 -11.44
C LEU A 19 6.73 -6.43 -11.89
N THR A 20 7.42 -7.19 -11.04
CA THR A 20 7.77 -8.60 -11.29
C THR A 20 6.55 -9.49 -11.48
N GLU A 21 5.41 -9.19 -10.82
CA GLU A 21 4.16 -9.92 -11.00
C GLU A 21 3.58 -9.80 -12.43
N LEU A 22 3.95 -8.73 -13.15
CA LEU A 22 3.47 -8.45 -14.51
C LEU A 22 4.34 -9.08 -15.60
N ALA A 23 5.49 -9.66 -15.27
CA ALA A 23 6.44 -10.22 -16.24
C ALA A 23 5.85 -11.37 -17.07
N ASP A 24 4.97 -12.17 -16.46
CA ASP A 24 4.35 -13.32 -17.10
C ASP A 24 3.04 -13.01 -17.83
N GLY A 25 2.55 -11.77 -17.76
CA GLY A 25 1.34 -11.35 -18.44
C GLY A 25 0.37 -10.53 -17.57
N PRO A 26 -0.88 -10.35 -18.03
CA PRO A 26 -1.85 -9.52 -17.35
C PRO A 26 -2.27 -10.11 -16.00
N ARG A 27 -2.41 -9.25 -14.99
CA ARG A 27 -2.84 -9.60 -13.64
C ARG A 27 -4.09 -8.84 -13.23
N PRO A 28 -5.10 -9.51 -12.64
CA PRO A 28 -6.25 -8.83 -12.06
C PRO A 28 -5.89 -8.21 -10.71
N PHE A 29 -6.53 -7.10 -10.40
CA PHE A 29 -6.54 -6.52 -9.07
C PHE A 29 -7.90 -5.87 -8.81
N THR A 30 -8.28 -5.74 -7.55
CA THR A 30 -9.44 -4.93 -7.15
C THR A 30 -8.91 -3.74 -6.34
N LEU A 31 -9.11 -2.52 -6.85
CA LEU A 31 -8.70 -1.29 -6.20
C LEU A 31 -9.95 -0.48 -5.86
N LEU A 32 -10.18 -0.21 -4.56
CA LEU A 32 -11.35 0.55 -4.09
C LEU A 32 -12.68 -0.03 -4.63
N GLY A 33 -12.80 -1.37 -4.69
CA GLY A 33 -13.96 -2.06 -5.23
C GLY A 33 -14.04 -2.11 -6.77
N GLU A 34 -13.15 -1.41 -7.49
CA GLU A 34 -13.09 -1.44 -8.96
C GLU A 34 -12.19 -2.59 -9.43
N ASN A 35 -12.71 -3.46 -10.28
CA ASN A 35 -11.92 -4.54 -10.88
C ASN A 35 -11.08 -3.99 -12.03
N ILE A 36 -9.77 -4.06 -11.91
CA ILE A 36 -8.80 -3.61 -12.89
C ILE A 36 -7.91 -4.76 -13.35
N VAL A 37 -7.30 -4.61 -14.51
CA VAL A 37 -6.26 -5.49 -15.04
C VAL A 37 -5.01 -4.66 -15.30
N LEU A 38 -3.86 -5.14 -14.79
CA LEU A 38 -2.56 -4.55 -15.04
C LEU A 38 -1.78 -5.42 -16.02
N PHE A 39 -0.98 -4.78 -16.87
CA PHE A 39 -0.08 -5.46 -17.80
C PHE A 39 1.10 -4.53 -18.17
N LEU A 40 2.16 -5.07 -18.75
CA LEU A 40 3.26 -4.27 -19.30
C LEU A 40 3.01 -3.99 -20.77
N ASP A 41 3.16 -2.73 -21.17
CA ASP A 41 3.08 -2.31 -22.56
C ASP A 41 4.34 -2.69 -23.36
N GLU A 42 4.41 -2.29 -24.63
CA GLU A 42 5.53 -2.56 -25.52
C GLU A 42 6.88 -1.99 -25.04
N ASN A 43 6.85 -0.99 -24.18
CA ASN A 43 8.03 -0.35 -23.57
C ASN A 43 8.38 -0.94 -22.19
N GLY A 44 7.61 -1.94 -21.72
CA GLY A 44 7.75 -2.49 -20.37
C GLY A 44 7.19 -1.59 -19.28
N ALA A 45 6.44 -0.55 -19.63
CA ALA A 45 5.77 0.31 -18.67
C ALA A 45 4.41 -0.30 -18.26
N PRO A 46 4.01 -0.23 -16.96
CA PRO A 46 2.72 -0.74 -16.54
C PRO A 46 1.56 0.10 -17.10
N ALA A 47 0.48 -0.58 -17.39
CA ALA A 47 -0.79 -0.01 -17.79
C ALA A 47 -1.92 -0.66 -16.98
N ALA A 48 -2.98 0.09 -16.71
CA ALA A 48 -4.14 -0.37 -15.96
C ALA A 48 -5.43 -0.05 -16.72
N LEU A 49 -6.24 -1.08 -16.95
CA LEU A 49 -7.54 -0.97 -17.61
C LEU A 49 -8.63 -1.54 -16.69
N LYS A 50 -9.89 -1.15 -16.92
CA LYS A 50 -11.03 -1.87 -16.36
C LYS A 50 -10.99 -3.32 -16.81
N ASP A 51 -11.09 -4.28 -15.87
CA ASP A 51 -11.04 -5.71 -16.19
C ASP A 51 -12.34 -6.19 -16.84
N ARG A 52 -12.67 -5.56 -18.00
CA ARG A 52 -13.90 -5.86 -18.73
C ARG A 52 -13.74 -5.53 -20.22
N CYS A 53 -13.86 -6.55 -21.06
CA CYS A 53 -13.89 -6.40 -22.50
C CYS A 53 -15.19 -5.70 -22.94
N CYS A 54 -15.06 -4.67 -23.80
CA CYS A 54 -16.24 -3.94 -24.31
C CYS A 54 -17.12 -4.77 -25.26
N HIS A 55 -16.61 -5.88 -25.81
CA HIS A 55 -17.36 -6.73 -26.74
C HIS A 55 -18.46 -7.54 -26.01
N ARG A 56 -18.06 -8.43 -25.10
CA ARG A 56 -19.01 -9.35 -24.39
C ARG A 56 -18.67 -9.48 -22.90
N THR A 57 -18.12 -8.43 -22.32
CA THR A 57 -17.88 -8.27 -20.88
C THR A 57 -16.96 -9.29 -20.21
N ALA A 58 -16.25 -10.10 -21.01
CA ALA A 58 -15.25 -11.04 -20.49
C ALA A 58 -14.15 -10.28 -19.72
N LYS A 59 -13.60 -10.89 -18.67
CA LYS A 59 -12.46 -10.35 -17.95
C LYS A 59 -11.24 -10.31 -18.87
N LEU A 60 -10.61 -9.14 -19.01
CA LEU A 60 -9.39 -8.94 -19.79
C LEU A 60 -8.19 -9.62 -19.15
N SER A 61 -8.19 -9.75 -17.82
CA SER A 61 -7.19 -10.51 -17.06
C SER A 61 -7.13 -12.01 -17.38
N LYS A 62 -8.12 -12.55 -18.09
CA LYS A 62 -8.13 -13.93 -18.63
C LYS A 62 -7.52 -14.01 -20.03
N GLY A 63 -7.02 -12.91 -20.54
CA GLY A 63 -6.33 -12.81 -21.80
C GLY A 63 -4.81 -12.90 -21.65
N TRP A 64 -4.09 -12.35 -22.61
CA TRP A 64 -2.63 -12.34 -22.63
C TRP A 64 -2.09 -11.10 -23.35
N CYS A 65 -0.80 -10.84 -23.19
CA CYS A 65 -0.07 -9.85 -23.99
C CYS A 65 0.85 -10.59 -24.96
N PRO A 66 0.67 -10.44 -26.31
CA PRO A 66 1.62 -10.98 -27.27
C PRO A 66 3.03 -10.46 -26.99
N LYS A 67 4.02 -11.36 -27.06
CA LYS A 67 5.43 -11.02 -26.78
C LYS A 67 6.18 -10.52 -28.03
N GLU A 68 5.60 -10.74 -29.22
CA GLU A 68 6.20 -10.41 -30.50
C GLU A 68 5.18 -9.84 -31.49
N GLY A 69 5.66 -9.27 -32.62
CA GLY A 69 4.84 -8.71 -33.70
C GLY A 69 4.19 -7.37 -33.34
N ASP A 70 3.29 -6.91 -34.22
CA ASP A 70 2.63 -5.58 -34.13
C ASP A 70 1.72 -5.42 -32.90
N LEU A 71 1.32 -6.53 -32.30
CA LEU A 71 0.47 -6.54 -31.11
C LEU A 71 1.27 -6.73 -29.81
N ARG A 72 2.60 -6.70 -29.88
CA ARG A 72 3.46 -6.80 -28.70
C ARG A 72 3.06 -5.73 -27.66
N GLY A 73 2.96 -6.16 -26.39
CA GLY A 73 2.62 -5.26 -25.29
C GLY A 73 1.18 -4.73 -25.30
N LYS A 74 0.31 -5.24 -26.18
CA LYS A 74 -1.12 -4.97 -26.17
C LYS A 74 -1.85 -6.06 -25.39
N LEU A 75 -2.98 -5.72 -24.78
CA LEU A 75 -3.79 -6.68 -24.02
C LEU A 75 -4.85 -7.34 -24.91
N GLN A 76 -4.71 -8.64 -25.16
CA GLN A 76 -5.63 -9.39 -26.00
C GLN A 76 -6.64 -10.16 -25.14
N CYS A 77 -7.94 -9.94 -25.43
CA CYS A 77 -9.05 -10.62 -24.74
C CYS A 77 -9.07 -12.10 -25.08
N GLY A 78 -9.11 -12.97 -24.06
CA GLY A 78 -9.10 -14.42 -24.22
C GLY A 78 -10.35 -15.00 -24.86
N TYR A 79 -11.44 -14.21 -25.05
CA TYR A 79 -12.68 -14.72 -25.61
C TYR A 79 -12.74 -14.66 -27.14
N HIS A 80 -12.51 -13.47 -27.72
CA HIS A 80 -12.60 -13.30 -29.19
C HIS A 80 -11.37 -12.59 -29.79
N GLY A 81 -10.29 -12.43 -29.04
CA GLY A 81 -9.04 -11.85 -29.51
C GLY A 81 -9.04 -10.33 -29.70
N TRP A 82 -10.09 -9.61 -29.28
CA TRP A 82 -10.08 -8.15 -29.31
C TRP A 82 -8.92 -7.62 -28.51
N THR A 83 -8.13 -6.76 -29.11
CA THR A 83 -6.84 -6.33 -28.54
C THR A 83 -6.88 -4.84 -28.20
N TYR A 84 -6.40 -4.50 -27.01
CA TYR A 84 -6.44 -3.18 -26.42
C TYR A 84 -5.04 -2.58 -26.28
N ASP A 85 -4.92 -1.29 -26.54
CA ASP A 85 -3.73 -0.51 -26.16
C ASP A 85 -3.79 -0.12 -24.67
N ARG A 86 -2.70 0.51 -24.19
CA ARG A 86 -2.61 1.00 -22.81
C ARG A 86 -3.67 2.05 -22.41
N ASN A 87 -4.28 2.69 -23.43
CA ASN A 87 -5.33 3.70 -23.23
C ASN A 87 -6.74 3.10 -23.32
N GLY A 88 -6.84 1.76 -23.37
CA GLY A 88 -8.09 1.02 -23.42
C GLY A 88 -8.81 1.07 -24.76
N ARG A 89 -8.18 1.54 -25.84
CA ARG A 89 -8.76 1.52 -27.19
C ARG A 89 -8.58 0.15 -27.81
N VAL A 90 -9.60 -0.33 -28.51
CA VAL A 90 -9.47 -1.53 -29.33
C VAL A 90 -8.66 -1.18 -30.57
N VAL A 91 -7.51 -1.83 -30.74
CA VAL A 91 -6.57 -1.59 -31.85
C VAL A 91 -6.55 -2.73 -32.85
N HIS A 92 -7.10 -3.91 -32.49
CA HIS A 92 -7.18 -5.05 -33.38
C HIS A 92 -8.43 -5.90 -33.06
N ILE A 93 -9.12 -6.31 -34.13
CA ILE A 93 -10.26 -7.24 -34.11
C ILE A 93 -9.97 -8.32 -35.15
N PRO A 94 -9.63 -9.55 -34.72
CA PRO A 94 -9.26 -10.63 -35.66
C PRO A 94 -10.33 -10.93 -36.73
N GLN A 95 -11.58 -10.67 -36.42
CA GLN A 95 -12.73 -10.92 -37.31
C GLN A 95 -12.95 -9.81 -38.35
N TYR A 96 -12.17 -8.70 -38.25
CA TYR A 96 -12.24 -7.62 -39.25
C TYR A 96 -11.18 -7.87 -40.32
N GLY A 97 -11.56 -7.67 -41.60
CA GLY A 97 -10.56 -7.57 -42.69
C GLY A 97 -9.70 -6.31 -42.53
N ALA A 98 -8.55 -6.31 -43.20
CA ALA A 98 -7.55 -5.23 -43.08
C ALA A 98 -8.08 -3.82 -43.37
N GLU A 99 -9.12 -3.71 -44.19
CA GLU A 99 -9.73 -2.43 -44.59
C GLU A 99 -10.85 -1.92 -43.70
N ARG A 100 -11.30 -2.74 -42.72
CA ARG A 100 -12.42 -2.36 -41.85
C ARG A 100 -11.95 -1.56 -40.67
N ALA A 101 -12.30 -0.29 -40.64
CA ALA A 101 -12.02 0.60 -39.52
C ALA A 101 -12.69 0.14 -38.22
N ILE A 102 -11.96 0.24 -37.10
CA ILE A 102 -12.51 0.00 -35.76
C ILE A 102 -13.13 1.29 -35.25
N PRO A 103 -14.43 1.28 -34.81
CA PRO A 103 -15.06 2.47 -34.26
C PRO A 103 -14.31 3.03 -33.04
N ALA A 104 -14.24 4.36 -32.92
CA ALA A 104 -13.48 5.05 -31.88
C ALA A 104 -14.06 4.82 -30.46
N ASP A 105 -15.32 4.48 -30.36
CA ASP A 105 -16.04 4.15 -29.12
C ASP A 105 -15.80 2.72 -28.63
N TYR A 106 -15.13 1.88 -29.43
CA TYR A 106 -14.72 0.53 -29.01
C TYR A 106 -13.53 0.64 -28.06
N ARG A 107 -13.86 0.77 -26.77
CA ARG A 107 -12.86 0.97 -25.72
C ARG A 107 -13.34 0.45 -24.36
N THR A 108 -12.42 0.21 -23.46
CA THR A 108 -12.63 0.03 -22.03
C THR A 108 -11.99 1.20 -21.26
N PRO A 109 -12.47 1.57 -20.07
CA PRO A 109 -11.80 2.58 -19.25
C PRO A 109 -10.35 2.24 -18.98
N ALA A 110 -9.47 3.24 -19.11
CA ALA A 110 -8.07 3.18 -18.71
C ALA A 110 -7.87 4.07 -17.49
N TYR A 111 -6.93 3.68 -16.63
CA TYR A 111 -6.61 4.36 -15.39
C TYR A 111 -5.19 4.94 -15.44
N HIS A 112 -4.92 5.95 -14.62
CA HIS A 112 -3.56 6.46 -14.46
C HIS A 112 -2.69 5.37 -13.87
N CYS A 113 -1.58 5.07 -14.55
CA CYS A 113 -0.68 4.00 -14.12
C CYS A 113 0.77 4.38 -14.41
N THR A 114 1.64 4.21 -13.43
CA THR A 114 3.07 4.48 -13.53
C THR A 114 3.89 3.48 -12.74
N ALA A 115 5.19 3.40 -13.06
CA ALA A 115 6.16 2.58 -12.35
C ALA A 115 7.00 3.46 -11.42
N ARG A 116 7.07 3.13 -10.15
CA ARG A 116 8.03 3.72 -9.20
C ARG A 116 8.32 2.74 -8.07
N TYR A 117 9.53 2.76 -7.55
CA TYR A 117 9.96 1.95 -6.39
C TYR A 117 9.75 0.43 -6.58
N GLY A 118 9.83 -0.06 -7.84
CA GLY A 118 9.61 -1.47 -8.16
C GLY A 118 8.13 -1.91 -8.19
N TYR A 119 7.20 -0.99 -8.00
CA TYR A 119 5.75 -1.25 -8.01
C TYR A 119 5.03 -0.54 -9.16
N ALA A 120 3.92 -1.12 -9.60
CA ALA A 120 2.91 -0.44 -10.38
C ALA A 120 2.02 0.39 -9.43
N TRP A 121 1.90 1.70 -9.72
CA TRP A 121 1.04 2.63 -8.99
C TRP A 121 -0.13 3.02 -9.86
N VAL A 122 -1.33 3.01 -9.28
CA VAL A 122 -2.58 3.31 -9.99
C VAL A 122 -3.38 4.37 -9.25
N ALA A 123 -3.93 5.33 -10.00
CA ALA A 123 -5.02 6.20 -9.56
C ALA A 123 -6.21 6.00 -10.49
N LEU A 124 -7.41 5.81 -9.93
CA LEU A 124 -8.61 5.51 -10.69
C LEU A 124 -9.24 6.75 -11.36
N ASP A 125 -8.95 7.94 -10.83
CA ASP A 125 -9.34 9.23 -11.38
C ASP A 125 -8.10 10.13 -11.47
N GLU A 126 -8.22 11.37 -11.98
CA GLU A 126 -7.11 12.32 -12.11
C GLU A 126 -6.41 12.55 -10.76
N PRO A 127 -5.11 12.27 -10.65
CA PRO A 127 -4.38 12.39 -9.39
C PRO A 127 -4.31 13.84 -8.88
N ILE A 128 -4.55 14.03 -7.58
CA ILE A 128 -4.48 15.33 -6.90
C ILE A 128 -3.24 15.50 -6.03
N ALA A 129 -2.37 14.49 -6.00
CA ALA A 129 -1.11 14.51 -5.27
C ALA A 129 -0.04 13.72 -6.03
N ASP A 130 1.21 14.07 -5.81
CA ASP A 130 2.35 13.31 -6.32
C ASP A 130 2.56 12.01 -5.53
N LEU A 131 3.37 11.11 -6.10
CA LEU A 131 3.86 9.93 -5.40
C LEU A 131 4.71 10.33 -4.17
N PRO A 132 4.66 9.54 -3.08
CA PRO A 132 5.56 9.76 -1.95
C PRO A 132 7.02 9.84 -2.38
N GLN A 133 7.75 10.84 -1.88
CA GLN A 133 9.18 10.99 -2.18
C GLN A 133 10.00 10.11 -1.25
N ILE A 134 10.80 9.20 -1.83
CA ILE A 134 11.64 8.23 -1.10
C ILE A 134 13.04 8.30 -1.70
N PRO A 135 13.89 9.23 -1.22
CA PRO A 135 15.19 9.50 -1.82
C PRO A 135 16.15 8.32 -1.74
N GLU A 136 16.00 7.45 -0.73
CA GLU A 136 16.87 6.29 -0.55
C GLU A 136 16.79 5.27 -1.69
N PHE A 137 15.74 5.30 -2.48
CA PHE A 137 15.61 4.42 -3.64
C PHE A 137 16.67 4.69 -4.73
N ASP A 138 17.02 5.96 -4.87
CA ASP A 138 18.01 6.42 -5.86
C ASP A 138 19.40 6.68 -5.22
N ASP A 139 19.56 6.46 -3.89
CA ASP A 139 20.81 6.67 -3.15
C ASP A 139 21.62 5.36 -3.09
N PRO A 140 22.84 5.31 -3.67
CA PRO A 140 23.69 4.12 -3.66
C PRO A 140 24.20 3.73 -2.25
N ALA A 141 24.05 4.59 -1.24
CA ALA A 141 24.36 4.26 0.15
C ALA A 141 23.33 3.29 0.76
N TYR A 142 22.21 3.07 0.10
CA TYR A 142 21.16 2.17 0.56
C TYR A 142 20.92 1.03 -0.42
N ARG A 143 20.70 -0.16 0.11
CA ARG A 143 20.16 -1.30 -0.65
C ARG A 143 18.66 -1.38 -0.44
N THR A 144 17.92 -1.73 -1.51
CA THR A 144 16.48 -1.96 -1.47
C THR A 144 16.20 -3.45 -1.29
N ILE A 145 15.30 -3.79 -0.38
CA ILE A 145 14.85 -5.16 -0.14
C ILE A 145 13.32 -5.18 -0.24
N PHE A 146 12.79 -5.87 -1.24
CA PHE A 146 11.35 -6.11 -1.37
C PHE A 146 10.94 -7.21 -0.41
N GLN A 147 9.84 -7.02 0.31
CA GLN A 147 9.42 -7.91 1.38
C GLN A 147 8.04 -8.53 1.12
N PHE A 148 6.96 -7.78 1.37
CA PHE A 148 5.63 -8.32 1.40
C PHE A 148 4.75 -7.75 0.28
N TYR A 149 3.97 -8.65 -0.30
CA TYR A 149 2.87 -8.36 -1.19
C TYR A 149 1.74 -9.32 -0.82
N GLU A 150 0.93 -8.97 0.17
CA GLU A 150 -0.07 -9.87 0.74
C GLU A 150 -1.39 -9.17 1.09
N THR A 151 -2.48 -9.92 1.04
CA THR A 151 -3.81 -9.42 1.40
C THR A 151 -4.08 -9.66 2.89
N TRP A 152 -4.66 -8.64 3.55
CA TRP A 152 -5.15 -8.71 4.91
C TRP A 152 -6.64 -8.45 4.96
N ASP A 153 -7.35 -9.18 5.83
CA ASP A 153 -8.79 -9.01 6.08
C ASP A 153 -9.06 -7.89 7.12
N THR A 154 -8.52 -6.73 6.84
CA THR A 154 -8.70 -5.51 7.63
C THR A 154 -8.72 -4.28 6.73
N SER A 155 -9.23 -3.13 7.23
CA SER A 155 -9.20 -1.90 6.45
C SER A 155 -7.82 -1.24 6.46
N PRO A 156 -7.47 -0.48 5.39
CA PRO A 156 -6.22 0.27 5.34
C PRO A 156 -6.07 1.26 6.50
N MET A 157 -7.19 1.78 7.01
CA MET A 157 -7.19 2.69 8.15
C MET A 157 -6.72 2.01 9.44
N ARG A 158 -7.16 0.78 9.71
CA ARG A 158 -6.74 0.01 10.90
C ARG A 158 -5.26 -0.30 10.87
N ALA A 159 -4.75 -0.78 9.74
CA ALA A 159 -3.32 -1.07 9.58
C ALA A 159 -2.47 0.21 9.68
N LEU A 160 -2.95 1.30 9.10
CA LEU A 160 -2.26 2.58 9.20
C LEU A 160 -2.20 3.11 10.63
N GLU A 161 -3.31 3.08 11.40
CA GLU A 161 -3.32 3.49 12.81
C GLU A 161 -2.38 2.63 13.64
N ASN A 162 -2.45 1.30 13.52
CA ASN A 162 -1.57 0.36 14.22
C ASN A 162 -0.10 0.69 13.94
N SER A 163 0.23 1.01 12.71
CA SER A 163 1.60 1.31 12.31
C SER A 163 2.19 2.57 12.94
N PHE A 164 1.36 3.45 13.50
CA PHE A 164 1.76 4.66 14.24
C PHE A 164 1.54 4.55 15.76
N ASP A 165 1.02 3.43 16.25
CA ASP A 165 0.87 3.16 17.67
C ASP A 165 2.13 2.47 18.21
N ASN A 166 2.54 2.82 19.43
CA ASN A 166 3.60 2.14 20.17
C ASN A 166 3.09 1.51 21.49
N SER A 167 1.80 1.64 21.76
CA SER A 167 1.18 1.10 23.00
C SER A 167 1.00 -0.42 22.93
N HIS A 168 0.81 -0.95 21.72
CA HIS A 168 0.63 -2.39 21.53
C HIS A 168 1.95 -3.18 21.62
N PHE A 169 3.13 -2.54 21.53
CA PHE A 169 4.43 -3.21 21.43
C PHE A 169 4.68 -4.18 22.58
N SER A 170 4.38 -3.79 23.82
CA SER A 170 4.59 -4.65 24.99
C SER A 170 3.62 -5.83 25.08
N PHE A 171 2.55 -5.83 24.30
CA PHE A 171 1.51 -6.85 24.29
C PHE A 171 1.54 -7.71 23.04
N VAL A 172 1.42 -7.10 21.87
CA VAL A 172 1.40 -7.78 20.58
C VAL A 172 2.79 -8.32 20.26
N HIS A 173 3.83 -7.48 20.36
CA HIS A 173 5.21 -7.85 20.00
C HIS A 173 6.03 -8.40 21.18
N ARG A 174 5.38 -8.92 22.21
CA ARG A 174 6.06 -9.46 23.39
C ARG A 174 6.99 -10.66 23.10
N ALA A 175 6.76 -11.34 21.99
CA ALA A 175 7.58 -12.48 21.56
C ALA A 175 8.79 -12.04 20.68
N THR A 176 8.77 -10.82 20.14
CA THR A 176 9.78 -10.31 19.24
C THR A 176 10.61 -9.20 19.91
N PHE A 177 10.25 -7.94 19.72
CA PHE A 177 11.03 -6.80 20.23
C PHE A 177 10.37 -6.04 21.38
N GLY A 178 9.13 -6.36 21.71
CA GLY A 178 8.40 -5.68 22.78
C GLY A 178 8.98 -5.97 24.15
N VAL A 179 9.02 -4.95 25.01
CA VAL A 179 9.47 -5.07 26.40
C VAL A 179 8.26 -5.18 27.30
N ALA A 180 7.84 -6.40 27.62
CA ALA A 180 6.61 -6.67 28.39
C ALA A 180 6.57 -6.01 29.78
N ALA A 181 7.74 -5.75 30.38
CA ALA A 181 7.84 -5.05 31.66
C ALA A 181 7.62 -3.53 31.56
N GLN A 182 7.46 -2.97 30.37
CA GLN A 182 7.29 -1.55 30.11
C GLN A 182 6.02 -1.29 29.28
N PRO A 183 4.82 -1.48 29.86
CA PRO A 183 3.56 -1.29 29.14
C PRO A 183 3.23 0.16 28.82
N ALA A 184 3.83 1.12 29.55
CA ALA A 184 3.64 2.53 29.28
C ALA A 184 4.41 2.96 28.01
N PRO A 185 3.74 3.43 26.94
CA PRO A 185 4.41 3.76 25.70
C PRO A 185 5.26 5.03 25.83
N SER A 186 6.35 5.07 25.05
CA SER A 186 7.12 6.30 24.89
C SER A 186 6.29 7.39 24.19
N LYS A 187 6.49 8.65 24.60
CA LYS A 187 5.80 9.78 23.99
C LYS A 187 6.31 10.06 22.58
N TYR A 188 5.41 10.51 21.73
CA TYR A 188 5.74 11.02 20.40
C TYR A 188 5.97 12.52 20.43
N GLU A 189 7.01 12.96 19.72
CA GLU A 189 7.14 14.34 19.24
C GLU A 189 6.56 14.39 17.82
N ILE A 190 5.59 15.28 17.60
CA ILE A 190 4.83 15.33 16.35
C ILE A 190 4.98 16.70 15.70
N VAL A 191 5.32 16.69 14.40
CA VAL A 191 5.39 17.88 13.55
C VAL A 191 4.40 17.70 12.39
N GLU A 192 3.34 18.49 12.40
CA GLU A 192 2.31 18.45 11.35
C GLU A 192 2.77 19.20 10.09
N SER A 193 2.35 18.70 8.93
CA SER A 193 2.41 19.36 7.63
C SER A 193 1.02 19.45 7.01
N GLU A 194 0.87 20.10 5.88
CA GLU A 194 -0.42 20.21 5.22
C GLU A 194 -0.98 18.85 4.81
N THR A 195 -0.12 17.97 4.23
CA THR A 195 -0.52 16.68 3.65
C THR A 195 -0.18 15.47 4.51
N GLY A 196 0.30 15.69 5.75
CA GLY A 196 0.71 14.59 6.63
C GLY A 196 1.29 15.09 7.95
N PHE A 197 2.16 14.31 8.55
CA PHE A 197 2.93 14.66 9.73
C PHE A 197 4.16 13.74 9.88
N TYR A 198 5.08 14.15 10.71
CA TYR A 198 6.13 13.30 11.25
C TYR A 198 5.87 13.06 12.72
N ALA A 199 6.03 11.81 13.16
CA ALA A 199 5.96 11.42 14.56
C ALA A 199 7.25 10.68 14.92
N GLN A 200 8.03 11.23 15.86
CA GLN A 200 9.28 10.63 16.29
C GLN A 200 9.21 10.24 17.75
N THR A 201 9.87 9.15 18.08
CA THR A 201 9.94 8.61 19.44
C THR A 201 11.19 7.76 19.59
N THR A 202 11.62 7.57 20.84
CA THR A 202 12.69 6.64 21.20
C THR A 202 12.12 5.58 22.11
N ILE A 203 12.30 4.32 21.73
CA ILE A 203 11.80 3.18 22.48
C ILE A 203 12.94 2.24 22.90
N PRO A 204 12.86 1.60 24.05
CA PRO A 204 13.63 0.41 24.34
C PRO A 204 13.05 -0.76 23.54
N ALA A 205 13.92 -1.65 23.07
CA ALA A 205 13.51 -2.83 22.33
C ALA A 205 14.33 -4.04 22.80
N ALA A 206 13.66 -5.17 23.03
CA ALA A 206 14.34 -6.43 23.23
C ALA A 206 15.19 -6.77 21.99
N ASN A 207 16.40 -7.27 22.21
CA ASN A 207 17.36 -7.56 21.16
C ASN A 207 17.97 -8.96 21.36
N PRO A 208 17.14 -10.01 21.27
CA PRO A 208 17.62 -11.38 21.41
C PRO A 208 18.68 -11.70 20.36
N VAL A 209 19.53 -12.69 20.64
CA VAL A 209 20.69 -13.05 19.81
C VAL A 209 20.35 -13.17 18.32
N LYS A 210 19.17 -13.72 18.00
CA LYS A 210 18.70 -13.87 16.60
C LYS A 210 18.52 -12.52 15.86
N PHE A 211 18.36 -11.40 16.59
CA PHE A 211 18.13 -10.07 16.02
C PHE A 211 19.32 -9.12 16.11
N GLN A 212 20.40 -9.52 16.80
CA GLN A 212 21.59 -8.68 17.02
C GLN A 212 22.28 -8.28 15.70
N ARG A 213 22.25 -9.14 14.68
CA ARG A 213 22.76 -8.77 13.34
C ARG A 213 21.92 -7.70 12.65
N ILE A 214 20.63 -7.65 12.95
CA ILE A 214 19.69 -6.66 12.38
C ILE A 214 19.96 -5.28 12.98
N SER A 215 20.15 -5.22 14.30
CA SER A 215 20.41 -3.98 15.03
C SER A 215 21.88 -3.54 14.98
N GLY A 216 22.80 -4.46 14.71
CA GLY A 216 24.26 -4.25 14.83
C GLY A 216 24.71 -4.01 16.27
N VAL A 217 23.91 -4.41 17.27
CA VAL A 217 24.15 -4.25 18.71
C VAL A 217 24.08 -5.61 19.37
N THR A 218 24.96 -5.89 20.33
CA THR A 218 25.04 -7.19 21.04
C THR A 218 24.35 -7.21 22.39
N ASP A 219 23.91 -6.06 22.91
CA ASP A 219 23.18 -5.96 24.16
C ASP A 219 21.79 -6.62 24.07
N GLU A 220 21.30 -7.24 25.13
CA GLU A 220 19.99 -7.91 25.18
C GLU A 220 18.81 -6.94 25.02
N VAL A 221 19.01 -5.67 25.35
CA VAL A 221 18.07 -4.57 25.13
C VAL A 221 18.80 -3.47 24.37
N THR A 222 18.20 -3.00 23.31
CA THR A 222 18.71 -1.87 22.53
C THR A 222 17.72 -0.71 22.53
N THR A 223 18.12 0.38 21.91
CA THR A 223 17.26 1.55 21.69
C THR A 223 16.96 1.69 20.22
N ARG A 224 15.70 1.99 19.88
CA ARG A 224 15.29 2.36 18.53
C ARG A 224 14.87 3.82 18.51
N HIS A 225 15.55 4.64 17.70
CA HIS A 225 15.09 5.96 17.36
C HIS A 225 14.18 5.81 16.14
N MET A 226 12.88 6.05 16.33
CA MET A 226 11.87 5.83 15.30
C MET A 226 11.31 7.15 14.82
N ARG A 227 11.30 7.35 13.49
CA ARG A 227 10.64 8.47 12.85
C ARG A 227 9.64 7.95 11.83
N ASN A 228 8.37 8.17 12.11
CA ASN A 228 7.28 7.84 11.21
C ASN A 228 6.89 9.06 10.38
N ALA A 229 6.70 8.87 9.08
CA ALA A 229 6.11 9.86 8.19
C ALA A 229 4.80 9.30 7.61
N TYR A 230 3.74 10.08 7.69
CA TYR A 230 2.45 9.77 7.10
C TYR A 230 2.30 10.44 5.74
N PHE A 231 1.89 9.68 4.73
CA PHE A 231 1.52 10.15 3.40
C PHE A 231 0.07 9.81 3.11
N LEU A 232 -0.72 10.84 2.77
CA LEU A 232 -2.11 10.63 2.36
C LEU A 232 -2.21 9.70 1.14
N PRO A 233 -3.22 8.83 1.03
CA PRO A 233 -4.20 8.55 2.09
C PRO A 233 -3.76 7.43 3.04
N PHE A 234 -3.02 6.42 2.57
CA PHE A 234 -2.75 5.18 3.30
C PHE A 234 -1.31 4.68 3.11
N SER A 235 -0.34 5.57 3.17
CA SER A 235 1.07 5.18 3.10
C SER A 235 1.86 5.71 4.28
N ARG A 236 2.89 4.96 4.65
CA ARG A 236 3.77 5.24 5.77
C ARG A 236 5.23 5.01 5.37
N ARG A 237 6.11 5.82 5.95
CA ARG A 237 7.53 5.54 6.06
C ARG A 237 7.89 5.44 7.54
N LEU A 238 8.53 4.35 7.94
CA LEU A 238 9.17 4.19 9.24
C LEU A 238 10.68 4.17 9.07
N ASP A 239 11.36 5.10 9.69
CA ASP A 239 12.82 5.15 9.77
C ASP A 239 13.24 4.76 11.19
N ILE A 240 13.96 3.65 11.32
CA ILE A 240 14.53 3.16 12.58
C ILE A 240 16.04 3.33 12.50
N GLU A 241 16.58 4.09 13.44
CA GLU A 241 18.02 4.23 13.63
C GLU A 241 18.44 3.48 14.91
N TYR A 242 19.42 2.61 14.76
CA TYR A 242 20.01 1.86 15.87
C TYR A 242 21.28 2.55 16.38
N PRO A 243 21.70 2.31 17.66
CA PRO A 243 22.94 2.87 18.21
C PRO A 243 24.20 2.52 17.41
N SER A 244 24.17 1.46 16.61
CA SER A 244 25.22 1.07 15.68
C SER A 244 25.37 2.01 14.46
N GLY A 245 24.42 2.92 14.24
CA GLY A 245 24.34 3.75 13.03
C GLY A 245 23.64 3.03 11.86
N ILE A 246 23.18 1.78 12.06
CA ILE A 246 22.38 1.08 11.06
C ILE A 246 21.00 1.74 10.98
N ARG A 247 20.55 2.02 9.75
CA ARG A 247 19.20 2.50 9.45
C ARG A 247 18.39 1.40 8.78
N HIS A 248 17.18 1.21 9.29
CA HIS A 248 16.18 0.29 8.77
C HIS A 248 14.94 1.11 8.41
N ILE A 249 14.75 1.37 7.12
CA ILE A 249 13.71 2.27 6.64
C ILE A 249 12.64 1.46 5.91
N ILE A 250 11.47 1.32 6.52
CA ILE A 250 10.36 0.53 5.99
C ILE A 250 9.36 1.47 5.31
N ILE A 251 8.91 1.09 4.13
CA ILE A 251 7.80 1.72 3.42
C ILE A 251 6.62 0.77 3.43
N ASN A 252 5.49 1.24 3.92
CA ASN A 252 4.23 0.52 3.91
C ASN A 252 3.23 1.28 3.04
N CYS A 253 2.61 0.58 2.09
CA CYS A 253 1.44 1.06 1.38
C CYS A 253 0.28 0.11 1.68
N PHE A 254 -0.76 0.64 2.35
CA PHE A 254 -1.97 -0.08 2.73
C PHE A 254 -3.03 0.16 1.66
N THR A 255 -2.93 -0.56 0.55
CA THR A 255 -3.76 -0.33 -0.64
C THR A 255 -5.16 -0.93 -0.46
N PRO A 256 -6.23 -0.12 -0.51
CA PRO A 256 -7.59 -0.61 -0.30
C PRO A 256 -8.05 -1.51 -1.44
N ILE A 257 -8.40 -2.76 -1.13
CA ILE A 257 -9.09 -3.66 -2.06
C ILE A 257 -10.58 -3.34 -2.03
N ASP A 258 -11.17 -3.43 -0.83
CA ASP A 258 -12.57 -3.08 -0.55
C ASP A 258 -12.70 -2.51 0.88
N ASP A 259 -13.93 -2.48 1.42
CA ASP A 259 -14.19 -1.88 2.74
C ASP A 259 -13.70 -2.74 3.93
N GLY A 260 -13.32 -3.98 3.69
CA GLY A 260 -12.86 -4.91 4.72
C GLY A 260 -11.49 -5.53 4.44
N ARG A 261 -10.90 -5.27 3.27
CA ARG A 261 -9.63 -5.87 2.87
C ARG A 261 -8.69 -4.85 2.26
N MET A 262 -7.41 -5.06 2.52
CA MET A 262 -6.33 -4.29 1.91
C MET A 262 -5.24 -5.18 1.37
N GLN A 263 -4.43 -4.63 0.46
CA GLN A 263 -3.15 -5.19 0.03
C GLN A 263 -2.02 -4.47 0.77
N LEU A 264 -1.22 -5.20 1.54
CA LEU A 264 0.04 -4.68 2.06
C LEU A 264 1.10 -4.79 0.97
N CYS A 265 1.69 -3.65 0.60
CA CYS A 265 2.91 -3.58 -0.18
C CYS A 265 4.01 -3.03 0.73
N GLN A 266 5.03 -3.83 1.02
CA GLN A 266 6.14 -3.44 1.90
C GLN A 266 7.48 -3.70 1.27
N TRP A 267 8.37 -2.71 1.40
CA TRP A 267 9.80 -2.83 1.08
C TRP A 267 10.61 -1.97 2.04
N LEU A 268 11.89 -2.23 2.12
CA LEU A 268 12.77 -1.49 3.00
C LEU A 268 14.08 -1.08 2.33
N PHE A 269 14.76 -0.13 2.99
CA PHE A 269 16.11 0.32 2.66
C PHE A 269 17.03 0.13 3.86
N ARG A 270 18.28 -0.29 3.57
CA ARG A 270 19.32 -0.48 4.57
C ARG A 270 20.62 0.12 4.11
N ASN A 271 21.37 0.70 5.04
CA ASN A 271 22.73 1.24 4.82
C ASN A 271 23.84 0.25 5.19
N ASP A 272 23.50 -1.03 5.41
CA ASP A 272 24.43 -2.13 5.56
C ASP A 272 24.53 -2.98 4.28
N THR A 273 25.41 -3.98 4.27
CA THR A 273 25.60 -4.89 3.14
C THR A 273 24.94 -6.25 3.37
N GLU A 274 24.81 -7.04 2.30
CA GLU A 274 24.32 -8.42 2.37
C GLU A 274 25.21 -9.32 3.28
N ALA A 275 26.51 -9.03 3.36
CA ALA A 275 27.44 -9.76 4.23
C ALA A 275 27.24 -9.42 5.71
N ASP A 276 26.86 -8.20 6.03
CA ASP A 276 26.58 -7.76 7.40
C ASP A 276 25.28 -8.39 7.92
N CYS A 277 24.23 -8.31 7.12
CA CYS A 277 22.91 -8.88 7.43
C CYS A 277 22.22 -9.32 6.13
N ALA A 278 22.04 -10.63 5.95
CA ALA A 278 21.37 -11.15 4.75
C ALA A 278 19.94 -10.60 4.60
N ALA A 279 19.52 -10.28 3.36
CA ALA A 279 18.18 -9.79 3.09
C ALA A 279 17.09 -10.72 3.62
N GLN A 280 17.30 -12.04 3.52
CA GLN A 280 16.34 -13.03 4.03
C GLN A 280 16.14 -12.93 5.55
N MET A 281 17.19 -12.61 6.33
CA MET A 281 17.04 -12.41 7.79
C MET A 281 16.12 -11.21 8.11
N LEU A 282 16.20 -10.16 7.30
CA LEU A 282 15.35 -8.97 7.45
C LEU A 282 13.91 -9.28 7.05
N ILE A 283 13.71 -10.05 5.97
CA ILE A 283 12.39 -10.50 5.55
C ILE A 283 11.75 -11.37 6.63
N ASP A 284 12.48 -12.37 7.14
CA ASP A 284 11.97 -13.28 8.17
C ASP A 284 11.63 -12.54 9.49
N PHE A 285 12.46 -11.56 9.85
CA PHE A 285 12.24 -10.75 11.05
C PHE A 285 10.98 -9.87 10.93
N ASP A 286 10.88 -9.15 9.82
CA ASP A 286 9.73 -8.27 9.61
C ASP A 286 8.45 -9.08 9.37
N ASP A 287 8.54 -10.29 8.78
CA ASP A 287 7.42 -11.22 8.63
C ASP A 287 6.90 -11.70 10.00
N GLU A 288 7.80 -12.05 10.94
CA GLU A 288 7.40 -12.44 12.29
C GLU A 288 6.62 -11.31 12.98
N ILE A 289 7.09 -10.06 12.90
CA ILE A 289 6.42 -8.89 13.47
C ILE A 289 5.09 -8.60 12.76
N THR A 290 5.11 -8.62 11.44
CA THR A 290 3.95 -8.29 10.60
C THR A 290 2.80 -9.27 10.80
N ARG A 291 3.10 -10.56 11.05
CA ARG A 291 2.09 -11.57 11.39
C ARG A 291 1.43 -11.34 12.75
N GLU A 292 2.21 -10.89 13.76
CA GLU A 292 1.66 -10.54 15.07
C GLU A 292 0.63 -9.39 14.94
N ASP A 293 0.93 -8.38 14.10
CA ASP A 293 0.01 -7.29 13.79
C ASP A 293 -1.22 -7.77 13.02
N LYS A 294 -1.02 -8.61 12.01
CA LYS A 294 -2.10 -9.15 11.17
C LYS A 294 -3.14 -9.88 12.00
N ASP A 295 -2.70 -10.79 12.86
CA ASP A 295 -3.58 -11.60 13.72
C ASP A 295 -4.54 -10.74 14.55
N ILE A 296 -4.04 -9.65 15.14
CA ILE A 296 -4.87 -8.77 15.96
C ILE A 296 -5.75 -7.87 15.12
N LEU A 297 -5.22 -7.32 14.01
CA LEU A 297 -5.96 -6.38 13.18
C LEU A 297 -7.11 -7.01 12.41
N GLU A 298 -6.98 -8.24 11.96
CA GLU A 298 -8.06 -8.99 11.31
C GLU A 298 -9.23 -9.31 12.27
N SER A 299 -9.00 -9.19 13.60
CA SER A 299 -10.05 -9.31 14.60
C SER A 299 -10.81 -8.01 14.89
N THR A 300 -10.34 -6.86 14.37
CA THR A 300 -10.96 -5.55 14.63
C THR A 300 -12.08 -5.23 13.64
N ASP A 301 -13.00 -4.33 14.02
CA ASP A 301 -14.00 -3.82 13.07
C ASP A 301 -13.30 -2.93 12.02
N PRO A 302 -13.37 -3.25 10.73
CA PRO A 302 -12.76 -2.45 9.68
C PRO A 302 -13.40 -1.06 9.50
N ASP A 303 -14.63 -0.80 10.00
CA ASP A 303 -15.31 0.48 9.91
C ASP A 303 -14.77 1.49 10.95
N ALA A 304 -13.50 1.88 10.86
CA ALA A 304 -12.89 2.89 11.72
C ALA A 304 -13.56 4.26 11.55
N ALA A 305 -13.95 4.91 12.66
CA ALA A 305 -14.57 6.21 12.66
C ALA A 305 -13.54 7.34 12.46
N ILE A 306 -13.67 8.14 11.41
CA ILE A 306 -12.82 9.32 11.21
C ILE A 306 -13.53 10.63 11.57
N ASP A 307 -14.86 10.68 11.50
CA ASP A 307 -15.66 11.84 11.91
C ASP A 307 -15.72 11.90 13.45
N PRO A 308 -15.22 12.98 14.07
CA PRO A 308 -15.24 13.13 15.53
C PRO A 308 -16.66 13.20 16.12
N ARG A 309 -17.70 13.37 15.31
CA ARG A 309 -19.11 13.32 15.72
C ARG A 309 -19.60 11.89 15.99
N ARG A 310 -18.92 10.87 15.45
CA ARG A 310 -19.21 9.44 15.73
C ARG A 310 -18.67 9.03 17.10
N ARG A 311 -19.32 9.53 18.16
CA ARG A 311 -18.91 9.26 19.53
C ARG A 311 -19.41 7.90 20.03
N GLY A 312 -18.65 7.29 20.95
CA GLY A 312 -19.03 6.05 21.62
C GLY A 312 -18.82 4.77 20.79
N VAL A 313 -18.27 4.89 19.58
CA VAL A 313 -17.88 3.74 18.76
C VAL A 313 -16.55 3.18 19.28
N GLU A 314 -15.62 4.08 19.58
CA GLU A 314 -14.27 3.78 20.07
C GLU A 314 -13.86 4.85 21.10
N TYR A 315 -12.92 4.47 21.98
CA TYR A 315 -12.36 5.37 22.98
C TYR A 315 -10.86 5.49 22.74
N SER A 316 -10.32 6.70 22.85
CA SER A 316 -8.90 6.99 22.65
C SER A 316 -8.25 7.46 23.93
N MET A 317 -6.96 7.20 24.05
CA MET A 317 -6.10 7.69 25.14
C MET A 317 -4.96 8.56 24.57
N ASP A 318 -4.14 9.15 25.43
CA ASP A 318 -3.09 10.11 25.01
C ASP A 318 -2.07 9.53 24.04
N SER A 319 -1.78 8.22 24.13
CA SER A 319 -0.86 7.53 23.23
C SER A 319 -1.40 7.36 21.82
N ASP A 320 -2.72 7.44 21.60
CA ASP A 320 -3.37 7.30 20.30
C ASP A 320 -3.25 8.58 19.45
N ARG A 321 -2.55 9.60 19.95
CA ARG A 321 -2.44 10.90 19.28
C ARG A 321 -2.02 10.83 17.81
N PRO A 322 -1.06 9.99 17.37
CA PRO A 322 -0.74 9.85 15.95
C PRO A 322 -1.92 9.32 15.14
N GLY A 323 -2.62 8.27 15.61
CA GLY A 323 -3.82 7.71 14.99
C GLY A 323 -4.94 8.75 14.88
N MET A 324 -5.17 9.51 15.93
CA MET A 324 -6.16 10.60 15.92
C MET A 324 -5.82 11.70 14.91
N LEU A 325 -4.53 11.97 14.68
CA LEU A 325 -4.10 12.90 13.62
C LEU A 325 -4.35 12.34 12.23
N ILE A 326 -4.14 11.03 12.01
CA ILE A 326 -4.49 10.39 10.74
C ILE A 326 -5.99 10.57 10.47
N ARG A 327 -6.85 10.26 11.44
CA ARG A 327 -8.31 10.47 11.33
C ARG A 327 -8.65 11.92 10.99
N LYS A 328 -8.06 12.86 11.70
CA LYS A 328 -8.24 14.30 11.44
C LYS A 328 -7.86 14.67 10.01
N LYS A 329 -6.68 14.23 9.52
CA LYS A 329 -6.21 14.53 8.15
C LYS A 329 -7.14 13.94 7.09
N LEU A 330 -7.61 12.70 7.27
CA LEU A 330 -8.58 12.08 6.37
C LEU A 330 -9.94 12.79 6.42
N PHE A 331 -10.42 13.16 7.59
CA PHE A 331 -11.66 13.92 7.72
C PHE A 331 -11.58 15.30 7.06
N GLU A 332 -10.46 16.01 7.23
CA GLU A 332 -10.20 17.28 6.56
C GLU A 332 -10.12 17.11 5.04
N LEU A 333 -9.51 16.02 4.55
CA LEU A 333 -9.47 15.68 3.14
C LEU A 333 -10.89 15.50 2.57
N LEU A 334 -11.74 14.70 3.21
CA LEU A 334 -13.15 14.54 2.79
C LEU A 334 -13.86 15.89 2.72
N ARG A 335 -13.76 16.71 3.76
CA ARG A 335 -14.40 18.02 3.80
C ARG A 335 -13.93 18.97 2.68
N ARG A 336 -12.61 19.02 2.41
CA ARG A 336 -12.05 19.82 1.31
C ARG A 336 -12.53 19.34 -0.06
N SER A 337 -12.85 18.05 -0.17
CA SER A 337 -13.40 17.45 -1.39
C SER A 337 -14.92 17.55 -1.50
N GLY A 338 -15.60 18.18 -0.52
CA GLY A 338 -17.04 18.27 -0.48
C GLY A 338 -17.74 16.95 -0.13
N GLU A 339 -17.02 16.03 0.52
CA GLU A 339 -17.51 14.72 0.92
C GLU A 339 -17.78 14.66 2.43
N GLU A 340 -18.70 13.77 2.82
CA GLU A 340 -18.92 13.37 4.20
C GLU A 340 -18.47 11.91 4.39
N GLU A 341 -18.10 11.55 5.61
CA GLU A 341 -17.78 10.16 5.93
C GLU A 341 -18.99 9.26 5.73
N ILE A 342 -18.86 8.30 4.81
CA ILE A 342 -19.82 7.20 4.65
C ILE A 342 -19.31 6.01 5.49
N HIS A 343 -20.20 5.45 6.32
CA HIS A 343 -19.92 4.33 7.21
C HIS A 343 -21.09 3.32 7.15
N ARG A 344 -20.91 2.13 7.75
CA ARG A 344 -21.94 1.07 7.68
C ARG A 344 -23.31 1.54 8.16
N GLY A 345 -23.36 2.35 9.21
CA GLY A 345 -24.63 2.89 9.75
C GLY A 345 -25.28 3.99 8.90
N SER A 346 -24.56 4.56 7.92
CA SER A 346 -25.12 5.58 7.00
C SER A 346 -25.63 4.99 5.68
N VAL A 347 -25.37 3.70 5.43
CA VAL A 347 -25.85 3.00 4.24
C VAL A 347 -27.12 2.24 4.60
N PRO A 348 -28.24 2.41 3.86
CA PRO A 348 -29.44 1.61 4.08
C PRO A 348 -29.13 0.12 3.98
N PRO A 349 -29.76 -0.75 4.78
CA PRO A 349 -29.64 -2.18 4.61
C PRO A 349 -30.02 -2.60 3.19
N ALA A 350 -29.25 -3.50 2.59
CA ALA A 350 -29.43 -3.98 1.22
C ALA A 350 -30.71 -4.80 1.03
#